data_1049ba6464ef54fc234fbd6db87eed88
#
_entry.id   1049ba6464ef54fc234fbd6db87eed88
#
_cell.length_a   1.000
_cell.length_b   1.000
_cell.length_c   1.000
_cell.angle_alpha   90.00
_cell.angle_beta   90.00
_cell.angle_gamma   90.00
#
_symmetry.space_group_name_H-M   'P 1'
#
loop_
_entity.id
_entity.type
_entity.pdbx_description
1 polymer ?
#
loop_
_entity_poly.entity_id
_entity_poly.type
_entity_poly.pdbx_seq_one_letter_code
_entity_poly.pdbx_strand_id
1 'polypeptide(L)'
;MGITDFFEYDENDKSGNGTKATDLLAKNMCDYGTEVISDRAIADFRDGFKPSQRRIMKAAADLHAYWNNRTVKSARIVGDTMGRYHPHGDVSIYSSMVTMANAEYPAIHGEGNFGSLTDGAAEPR
;
A
#
# COMPACT_ATOMS: atom_id res chain seq x y z
N MET A 1 10.08 -17.76 -6.42
CA MET A 1 9.23 -18.87 -5.97
C MET A 1 8.15 -19.03 -7.02
N GLY A 2 8.18 -20.09 -7.81
CA GLY A 2 7.24 -20.31 -8.93
C GLY A 2 5.96 -20.98 -8.43
N ILE A 3 4.86 -20.78 -9.15
CA ILE A 3 3.56 -21.42 -8.86
C ILE A 3 3.68 -22.96 -8.82
N THR A 4 4.68 -23.53 -9.46
CA THR A 4 4.96 -24.96 -9.49
C THR A 4 5.46 -25.53 -8.15
N ASP A 5 6.03 -24.72 -7.26
CA ASP A 5 6.53 -25.20 -5.96
C ASP A 5 5.41 -25.52 -4.95
N PHE A 6 4.16 -25.17 -5.30
CA PHE A 6 2.99 -25.43 -4.45
C PHE A 6 2.32 -26.78 -4.72
N PHE A 7 2.74 -27.53 -5.76
CA PHE A 7 2.10 -28.75 -6.17
C PHE A 7 3.09 -29.92 -6.33
N GLU A 8 4.08 -30.03 -5.45
CA GLU A 8 4.83 -31.29 -5.34
C GLU A 8 3.89 -32.35 -4.73
N TYR A 9 3.19 -33.04 -5.59
CA TYR A 9 2.48 -34.27 -5.26
C TYR A 9 3.52 -35.38 -5.23
N ASP A 10 3.88 -35.84 -4.03
CA ASP A 10 4.72 -37.04 -3.87
C ASP A 10 3.89 -38.29 -4.17
N GLU A 11 4.04 -38.81 -5.40
CA GLU A 11 3.39 -40.05 -5.83
C GLU A 11 3.79 -41.27 -4.98
N ASN A 12 4.84 -41.16 -4.14
CA ASN A 12 5.35 -42.24 -3.30
C ASN A 12 4.87 -42.14 -1.84
N ASP A 13 4.13 -41.13 -1.45
CA ASP A 13 3.56 -41.05 -0.11
C ASP A 13 2.40 -42.03 0.07
N LYS A 14 2.77 -43.29 0.36
CA LYS A 14 1.84 -44.36 0.72
C LYS A 14 1.34 -44.26 2.16
N SER A 15 1.71 -43.23 2.92
CA SER A 15 1.35 -43.11 4.34
C SER A 15 -0.13 -42.73 4.56
N GLY A 16 -0.82 -42.29 3.52
CA GLY A 16 -2.21 -41.84 3.62
C GLY A 16 -2.39 -40.54 4.43
N ASN A 17 -1.29 -39.92 4.83
CA ASN A 17 -1.25 -38.68 5.61
C ASN A 17 -1.19 -37.41 4.74
N GLY A 18 -1.56 -37.49 3.47
CA GLY A 18 -1.62 -36.33 2.60
C GLY A 18 -2.54 -35.26 3.20
N THR A 19 -2.04 -34.04 3.35
CA THR A 19 -2.85 -32.89 3.77
C THR A 19 -3.99 -32.73 2.75
N LYS A 20 -5.23 -32.69 3.22
CA LYS A 20 -6.35 -32.44 2.31
C LYS A 20 -6.15 -31.08 1.61
N ALA A 21 -6.44 -31.04 0.32
CA ALA A 21 -6.34 -29.81 -0.46
C ALA A 21 -7.11 -28.64 0.17
N THR A 22 -8.24 -28.93 0.82
CA THR A 22 -9.03 -27.96 1.57
C THR A 22 -8.27 -27.36 2.76
N ASP A 23 -7.51 -28.18 3.50
CA ASP A 23 -6.78 -27.74 4.68
C ASP A 23 -5.56 -26.92 4.28
N LEU A 24 -4.89 -27.33 3.19
CA LEU A 24 -3.78 -26.56 2.60
C LEU A 24 -4.27 -25.21 2.07
N LEU A 25 -5.40 -25.21 1.37
CA LEU A 25 -6.00 -23.97 0.86
C LEU A 25 -6.39 -23.03 2.01
N ALA A 26 -7.06 -23.55 3.04
CA ALA A 26 -7.44 -22.77 4.21
C ALA A 26 -6.22 -22.18 4.91
N LYS A 27 -5.15 -22.97 5.10
CA LYS A 27 -3.90 -22.48 5.66
C LYS A 27 -3.28 -21.36 4.83
N ASN A 28 -3.13 -21.57 3.51
CA ASN A 28 -2.54 -20.58 2.62
C ASN A 28 -3.37 -19.28 2.57
N MET A 29 -4.69 -19.39 2.63
CA MET A 29 -5.57 -18.22 2.71
C MET A 29 -5.41 -17.47 4.03
N CYS A 30 -5.27 -18.18 5.16
CA CYS A 30 -5.01 -17.57 6.46
C CYS A 30 -3.64 -16.87 6.48
N ASP A 31 -2.61 -17.52 5.97
CA ASP A 31 -1.25 -16.98 5.94
C ASP A 31 -1.20 -15.71 5.07
N TYR A 32 -1.79 -15.76 3.87
CA TYR A 32 -1.92 -14.60 2.99
C TYR A 32 -2.77 -13.48 3.61
N GLY A 33 -3.90 -13.82 4.22
CA GLY A 33 -4.76 -12.86 4.91
C GLY A 33 -4.02 -12.15 6.04
N THR A 34 -3.24 -12.89 6.83
CA THR A 34 -2.44 -12.34 7.92
C THR A 34 -1.36 -11.39 7.40
N GLU A 35 -0.64 -11.76 6.34
CA GLU A 35 0.36 -10.91 5.70
C GLU A 35 -0.28 -9.61 5.16
N VAL A 36 -1.40 -9.70 4.43
CA VAL A 36 -2.11 -8.51 3.91
C VAL A 36 -2.60 -7.60 5.03
N ILE A 37 -3.14 -8.18 6.11
CA ILE A 37 -3.60 -7.38 7.26
C ILE A 37 -2.41 -6.68 7.91
N SER A 38 -1.34 -7.39 8.23
CA SER A 38 -0.18 -6.85 8.94
C SER A 38 0.58 -5.79 8.13
N ASP A 39 0.83 -6.05 6.85
CA ASP A 39 1.74 -5.24 6.04
C ASP A 39 1.04 -4.20 5.18
N ARG A 40 -0.28 -4.22 5.09
CA ARG A 40 -1.04 -3.31 4.23
C ARG A 40 -2.20 -2.61 4.92
N ALA A 41 -3.02 -3.33 5.68
CA ALA A 41 -4.32 -2.82 6.12
C ALA A 41 -4.26 -2.11 7.48
N ILE A 42 -3.42 -2.58 8.40
CA ILE A 42 -3.35 -2.02 9.76
C ILE A 42 -2.45 -0.78 9.79
N ALA A 43 -2.96 0.28 10.38
CA ALA A 43 -2.18 1.47 10.69
C ALA A 43 -1.28 1.21 11.92
N ASP A 44 -0.08 1.79 11.91
CA ASP A 44 0.83 1.72 13.06
C ASP A 44 0.24 2.54 14.23
N PHE A 45 0.23 1.95 15.42
CA PHE A 45 -0.35 2.60 16.61
C PHE A 45 0.40 3.86 17.06
N ARG A 46 1.64 4.05 16.62
CA ARG A 46 2.50 5.17 17.01
C ARG A 46 2.15 6.46 16.27
N ASP A 47 1.77 6.37 15.02
CA ASP A 47 1.55 7.51 14.13
C ASP A 47 0.27 7.43 13.29
N GLY A 48 -0.45 6.33 13.37
CA GLY A 48 -1.69 6.13 12.61
C GLY A 48 -1.50 5.93 11.11
N PHE A 49 -0.28 5.81 10.62
CA PHE A 49 -0.03 5.62 9.20
C PHE A 49 -0.03 4.15 8.79
N LYS A 50 -0.65 3.88 7.65
CA LYS A 50 -0.47 2.63 6.92
C LYS A 50 0.89 2.62 6.24
N PRO A 51 1.47 1.43 5.94
CA PRO A 51 2.77 1.34 5.26
C PRO A 51 2.87 2.13 3.96
N SER A 52 1.82 2.16 3.13
CA SER A 52 1.77 2.95 1.91
C SER A 52 1.88 4.46 2.17
N GLN A 53 1.17 4.95 3.17
CA GLN A 53 1.20 6.35 3.57
C GLN A 53 2.58 6.77 4.09
N ARG A 54 3.23 5.92 4.89
CA ARG A 54 4.60 6.16 5.37
C ARG A 54 5.62 6.23 4.23
N ARG A 55 5.47 5.39 3.20
CA ARG A 55 6.31 5.43 2.00
C ARG A 55 6.15 6.74 1.22
N ILE A 56 4.92 7.25 1.13
CA ILE A 56 4.63 8.56 0.53
C ILE A 56 5.30 9.68 1.34
N MET A 57 5.17 9.68 2.66
CA MET A 57 5.81 10.66 3.54
C MET A 57 7.33 10.62 3.43
N LYS A 58 7.91 9.42 3.31
CA LYS A 58 9.36 9.27 3.09
C LYS A 58 9.80 9.87 1.75
N ALA A 59 9.09 9.60 0.67
CA ALA A 59 9.38 10.19 -0.64
C ALA A 59 9.23 11.72 -0.62
N ALA A 60 8.20 12.24 0.04
CA ALA A 60 8.01 13.68 0.21
C ALA A 60 9.17 14.32 0.99
N ALA A 61 9.63 13.68 2.06
CA ALA A 61 10.78 14.13 2.84
C ALA A 61 12.08 14.14 2.01
N ASP A 62 12.32 13.12 1.21
CA ASP A 62 13.50 13.04 0.31
C ASP A 62 13.49 14.13 -0.77
N LEU A 63 12.31 14.56 -1.18
CA LEU A 63 12.11 15.69 -2.11
C LEU A 63 12.08 17.06 -1.39
N HIS A 64 12.33 17.08 -0.09
CA HIS A 64 12.26 18.29 0.74
C HIS A 64 10.92 19.03 0.65
N ALA A 65 9.82 18.30 0.48
CA ALA A 65 8.46 18.84 0.47
C ALA A 65 7.98 19.11 1.91
N TYR A 66 8.62 20.06 2.57
CA TYR A 66 8.25 20.49 3.92
C TYR A 66 7.32 21.72 3.87
N TRP A 67 6.55 21.94 4.93
CA TRP A 67 5.58 23.03 5.05
C TRP A 67 6.17 24.43 4.81
N ASN A 68 7.44 24.62 5.08
CA ASN A 68 8.17 25.90 4.90
C ASN A 68 8.89 26.01 3.56
N ASN A 69 8.81 24.99 2.71
CA ASN A 69 9.46 24.97 1.41
C ASN A 69 8.43 25.18 0.29
N ARG A 70 8.94 25.35 -0.93
CA ARG A 70 8.09 25.43 -2.10
C ARG A 70 7.38 24.10 -2.33
N THR A 71 6.11 24.17 -2.72
CA THR A 71 5.30 23.01 -3.05
C THR A 71 5.91 22.17 -4.18
N VAL A 72 5.74 20.87 -4.08
CA VAL A 72 6.23 19.88 -5.05
C VAL A 72 5.04 19.27 -5.77
N LYS A 73 5.14 19.08 -7.09
CA LYS A 73 4.08 18.43 -7.87
C LYS A 73 3.78 17.03 -7.31
N SER A 74 2.51 16.72 -7.09
CA SER A 74 2.04 15.41 -6.61
C SER A 74 2.56 14.26 -7.48
N ALA A 75 2.55 14.43 -8.80
CA ALA A 75 3.08 13.44 -9.74
C ALA A 75 4.55 13.08 -9.50
N ARG A 76 5.37 14.04 -9.04
CA ARG A 76 6.78 13.79 -8.70
C ARG A 76 6.90 12.95 -7.44
N ILE A 77 6.12 13.24 -6.41
CA ILE A 77 6.10 12.47 -5.17
C ILE A 77 5.63 11.04 -5.46
N VAL A 78 4.57 10.90 -6.26
CA VAL A 78 4.05 9.57 -6.68
C VAL A 78 5.08 8.78 -7.46
N GLY A 79 5.75 9.41 -8.43
CA GLY A 79 6.81 8.76 -9.23
C GLY A 79 7.99 8.28 -8.37
N ASP A 80 8.43 9.12 -7.43
CA ASP A 80 9.52 8.77 -6.50
C ASP A 80 9.10 7.66 -5.53
N THR A 81 7.87 7.72 -5.02
CA THR A 81 7.29 6.67 -4.16
C THR A 81 7.24 5.34 -4.90
N MET A 82 6.72 5.34 -6.12
CA MET A 82 6.59 4.12 -6.94
C MET A 82 7.96 3.55 -7.33
N GLY A 83 8.90 4.39 -7.70
CA GLY A 83 10.21 3.96 -8.17
C GLY A 83 11.13 3.43 -7.08
N ARG A 84 10.97 3.90 -5.82
CA ARG A 84 11.90 3.56 -4.74
C ARG A 84 11.29 2.71 -3.64
N TYR A 85 10.02 2.91 -3.30
CA TYR A 85 9.47 2.40 -2.05
C TYR A 85 8.24 1.51 -2.21
N HIS A 86 7.47 1.70 -3.28
CA HIS A 86 6.17 1.05 -3.42
C HIS A 86 5.89 0.65 -4.87
N PRO A 87 6.32 -0.55 -5.30
CA PRO A 87 6.21 -1.01 -6.69
C PRO A 87 4.77 -1.42 -7.04
N HIS A 88 3.82 -0.49 -6.92
CA HIS A 88 2.41 -0.66 -7.24
C HIS A 88 1.93 0.51 -8.10
N GLY A 89 0.69 0.40 -8.63
CA GLY A 89 0.15 1.41 -9.55
C GLY A 89 0.02 2.81 -8.92
N ASP A 90 0.18 3.82 -9.76
CA ASP A 90 0.12 5.24 -9.39
C ASP A 90 -1.24 5.65 -8.81
N VAL A 91 -2.34 5.09 -9.32
CA VAL A 91 -3.70 5.41 -8.88
C VAL A 91 -3.88 5.17 -7.37
N SER A 92 -3.34 4.06 -6.85
CA SER A 92 -3.44 3.75 -5.42
C SER A 92 -2.65 4.72 -4.56
N ILE A 93 -1.49 5.20 -5.05
CA ILE A 93 -0.66 6.18 -4.37
C ILE A 93 -1.34 7.55 -4.35
N TYR A 94 -1.91 7.99 -5.49
CA TYR A 94 -2.70 9.22 -5.56
C TYR A 94 -3.90 9.18 -4.62
N SER A 95 -4.66 8.08 -4.61
CA SER A 95 -5.79 7.91 -3.70
C SER A 95 -5.37 8.00 -2.23
N SER A 96 -4.23 7.40 -1.87
CA SER A 96 -3.68 7.51 -0.53
C SER A 96 -3.29 8.95 -0.18
N MET A 97 -2.69 9.70 -1.10
CA MET A 97 -2.35 11.12 -0.91
C MET A 97 -3.60 11.97 -0.69
N VAL A 98 -4.66 11.74 -1.48
CA VAL A 98 -5.95 12.43 -1.32
C VAL A 98 -6.54 12.16 0.06
N THR A 99 -6.52 10.91 0.50
CA THR A 99 -7.00 10.54 1.84
C THR A 99 -6.20 11.26 2.95
N MET A 100 -4.87 11.35 2.80
CA MET A 100 -4.00 12.02 3.78
C MET A 100 -4.20 13.55 3.80
N ALA A 101 -4.55 14.15 2.66
CA ALA A 101 -4.82 15.58 2.56
C ALA A 101 -6.21 15.96 3.09
N ASN A 102 -7.20 15.06 2.95
CA ASN A 102 -8.60 15.30 3.36
C ASN A 102 -8.93 14.71 4.75
N ALA A 103 -7.95 14.22 5.48
CA ALA A 103 -8.14 13.74 6.84
C ALA A 103 -8.50 14.89 7.79
N GLU A 104 -9.16 14.60 8.91
CA GLU A 104 -9.45 15.59 9.97
C GLU A 104 -8.15 16.27 10.47
N TYR A 105 -7.07 15.51 10.54
CA TYR A 105 -5.72 16.01 10.81
C TYR A 105 -4.82 15.74 9.61
N PRO A 106 -4.79 16.65 8.63
CA PRO A 106 -4.09 16.40 7.37
C PRO A 106 -2.58 16.33 7.58
N ALA A 107 -1.98 15.23 7.12
CA ALA A 107 -0.53 15.07 7.11
C ALA A 107 0.13 15.71 5.87
N ILE A 108 -0.67 16.01 4.85
CA ILE A 108 -0.25 16.64 3.59
C ILE A 108 -1.13 17.85 3.37
N HIS A 109 -0.52 18.99 3.07
CA HIS A 109 -1.23 20.15 2.56
C HIS A 109 -1.27 20.10 1.04
N GLY A 110 -2.46 19.88 0.46
CA GLY A 110 -2.67 19.81 -0.97
C GLY A 110 -2.99 21.18 -1.56
N GLU A 111 -2.23 21.62 -2.54
CA GLU A 111 -2.58 22.73 -3.41
C GLU A 111 -3.12 22.19 -4.72
N GLY A 112 -4.25 22.71 -5.20
CA GLY A 112 -4.95 22.24 -6.38
C GLY A 112 -6.13 21.33 -6.07
N ASN A 113 -6.55 20.51 -7.04
CA ASN A 113 -7.75 19.70 -6.90
C ASN A 113 -7.51 18.40 -6.10
N PHE A 114 -7.63 18.47 -4.78
CA PHE A 114 -7.65 17.31 -3.89
C PHE A 114 -9.08 16.82 -3.56
N GLY A 115 -10.07 17.33 -4.27
CA GLY A 115 -11.48 17.03 -4.08
C GLY A 115 -12.12 17.94 -3.04
N SER A 116 -13.27 18.48 -3.39
CA SER A 116 -14.13 19.23 -2.50
C SER A 116 -15.58 19.07 -2.93
N LEU A 117 -16.50 19.57 -2.12
CA LEU A 117 -17.92 19.60 -2.48
C LEU A 117 -18.18 20.47 -3.72
N THR A 118 -17.31 21.46 -3.97
CA THR A 118 -17.43 22.39 -5.10
C THR A 118 -16.67 21.91 -6.33
N ASP A 119 -15.51 21.29 -6.13
CA ASP A 119 -14.61 20.93 -7.24
C ASP A 119 -14.78 19.49 -7.74
N GLY A 120 -15.64 18.70 -7.05
CA GLY A 120 -15.92 17.32 -7.42
C GLY A 120 -14.78 16.34 -7.07
N ALA A 121 -14.56 15.38 -7.95
CA ALA A 121 -13.56 14.33 -7.70
C ALA A 121 -12.12 14.88 -7.71
N ALA A 122 -11.28 14.32 -6.83
CA ALA A 122 -9.87 14.71 -6.73
C ALA A 122 -9.08 14.30 -7.97
N GLU A 123 -8.30 15.24 -8.52
CA GLU A 123 -7.32 14.99 -9.58
C GLU A 123 -5.96 15.64 -9.23
N PRO A 124 -5.24 15.15 -8.21
CA PRO A 124 -4.05 15.80 -7.66
C PRO A 124 -2.79 15.61 -8.53
N ARG A 125 -2.88 15.87 -9.81
CA ARG A 125 -1.75 15.71 -10.73
C ARG A 125 -0.86 16.95 -10.76
#